data_0a22cbd80f0899138a416b0b90beeaf9
#
_entry.id   0a22cbd80f0899138a416b0b90beeaf9
#
_cell.length_a   1.000
_cell.length_b   1.000
_cell.length_c   1.000
_cell.angle_alpha   90.00
_cell.angle_beta   90.00
_cell.angle_gamma   90.00
#
_symmetry.space_group_name_H-M   'P 1'
#
loop_
_entity.id
_entity.type
_entity.pdbx_description
1 polymer ?
#
loop_
_entity_poly.entity_id
_entity_poly.type
_entity_poly.pdbx_seq_one_letter_code
_entity_poly.pdbx_strand_id
1 'polypeptide(L)'
;VDDSDSDEVEDHVAPRLAWLYTKLSHAARLDDGHTRPASGPQRVGAVLKWFAAMATQLDASITTHFLVHILSPLQRVMDDEQAPDDLKTLASEVQDLIQAQVETTAFTRAYAHVKQTRLEKRRVRKHERLMEDVMDPERAAKRRASRNTAKHESRKRKHAHFRDIRQSGKRTKKTD
;
A
#
# COMPACT_ATOMS: atom_id res chain seq x y z
N VAL A 1 -15.23 -29.50 -37.49
CA VAL A 1 -14.61 -29.49 -36.13
C VAL A 1 -14.86 -28.13 -35.59
N ASP A 2 -15.78 -28.05 -34.59
CA ASP A 2 -16.32 -26.82 -34.02
C ASP A 2 -15.26 -26.07 -33.21
N ASP A 3 -14.90 -24.86 -33.67
CA ASP A 3 -14.07 -23.89 -32.95
C ASP A 3 -14.89 -23.06 -31.93
N SER A 4 -16.10 -23.48 -31.60
CA SER A 4 -17.04 -22.71 -30.74
C SER A 4 -16.78 -22.86 -29.24
N ASP A 5 -15.99 -23.85 -28.79
CA ASP A 5 -15.79 -24.15 -27.36
C ASP A 5 -14.74 -23.26 -26.67
N SER A 6 -13.89 -22.55 -27.43
CA SER A 6 -12.84 -21.71 -26.88
C SER A 6 -13.34 -20.34 -26.39
N ASP A 7 -14.34 -19.77 -27.06
CA ASP A 7 -14.85 -18.43 -26.75
C ASP A 7 -15.68 -18.39 -25.43
N GLU A 8 -16.41 -19.49 -25.13
CA GLU A 8 -17.22 -19.56 -23.90
C GLU A 8 -16.36 -19.70 -22.62
N VAL A 9 -15.18 -20.31 -22.71
CA VAL A 9 -14.29 -20.49 -21.57
C VAL A 9 -13.61 -19.19 -21.17
N GLU A 10 -13.26 -18.33 -22.14
CA GLU A 10 -12.64 -17.03 -21.85
C GLU A 10 -13.60 -16.07 -21.15
N ASP A 11 -14.88 -16.08 -21.51
CA ASP A 11 -15.88 -15.17 -20.94
C ASP A 11 -16.18 -15.43 -19.44
N HIS A 12 -15.95 -16.68 -18.97
CA HIS A 12 -16.13 -17.05 -17.56
C HIS A 12 -14.85 -16.90 -16.70
N VAL A 13 -13.68 -16.90 -17.29
CA VAL A 13 -12.40 -16.79 -16.57
C VAL A 13 -12.12 -15.34 -16.17
N ALA A 14 -12.40 -14.37 -17.04
CA ALA A 14 -12.16 -12.97 -16.79
C ALA A 14 -12.84 -12.43 -15.51
N PRO A 15 -14.13 -12.69 -15.21
CA PRO A 15 -14.76 -12.21 -13.99
C PRO A 15 -14.21 -12.87 -12.72
N ARG A 16 -13.80 -14.13 -12.77
CA ARG A 16 -13.18 -14.83 -11.63
C ARG A 16 -11.80 -14.30 -11.32
N LEU A 17 -10.98 -14.05 -12.34
CA LEU A 17 -9.68 -13.40 -12.19
C LEU A 17 -9.82 -11.96 -11.67
N ALA A 18 -10.76 -11.18 -12.19
CA ALA A 18 -11.04 -9.82 -11.73
C ALA A 18 -11.37 -9.81 -10.22
N TRP A 19 -12.24 -10.72 -9.78
CA TRP A 19 -12.55 -10.88 -8.37
C TRP A 19 -11.30 -11.21 -7.55
N LEU A 20 -10.47 -12.16 -8.01
CA LEU A 20 -9.26 -12.58 -7.31
C LEU A 20 -8.25 -11.43 -7.21
N TYR A 21 -7.94 -10.73 -8.31
CA TYR A 21 -7.06 -9.57 -8.31
C TYR A 21 -7.57 -8.45 -7.38
N THR A 22 -8.86 -8.21 -7.35
CA THR A 22 -9.48 -7.25 -6.44
C THR A 22 -9.27 -7.67 -4.98
N LYS A 23 -9.54 -8.93 -4.62
CA LYS A 23 -9.35 -9.45 -3.26
C LYS A 23 -7.89 -9.39 -2.82
N LEU A 24 -6.96 -9.79 -3.70
CA LEU A 24 -5.53 -9.73 -3.42
C LEU A 24 -5.03 -8.29 -3.27
N SER A 25 -5.48 -7.37 -4.12
CA SER A 25 -5.16 -5.94 -3.98
C SER A 25 -5.66 -5.37 -2.64
N HIS A 26 -6.79 -5.86 -2.12
CA HIS A 26 -7.26 -5.53 -0.78
C HIS A 26 -6.42 -6.19 0.33
N ALA A 27 -6.07 -7.46 0.18
CA ALA A 27 -5.22 -8.19 1.12
C ALA A 27 -3.80 -7.60 1.23
N ALA A 28 -3.31 -6.97 0.15
CA ALA A 28 -2.02 -6.27 0.12
C ALA A 28 -2.04 -4.90 0.84
N ARG A 29 -2.79 -4.77 1.93
CA ARG A 29 -2.77 -3.57 2.79
C ARG A 29 -1.93 -3.87 4.03
N LEU A 30 -0.98 -2.97 4.33
CA LEU A 30 -0.16 -3.04 5.54
C LEU A 30 -0.94 -2.65 6.80
N ASP A 31 -2.00 -1.85 6.62
CA ASP A 31 -2.79 -1.27 7.71
C ASP A 31 -4.28 -1.54 7.45
N ASP A 32 -4.96 -2.13 8.44
CA ASP A 32 -6.40 -2.37 8.42
C ASP A 32 -7.20 -1.19 9.04
N GLY A 33 -6.54 -0.02 9.22
CA GLY A 33 -7.16 1.22 9.69
C GLY A 33 -7.02 1.48 11.19
N HIS A 34 -6.70 0.49 12.02
CA HIS A 34 -6.55 0.65 13.47
C HIS A 34 -5.18 0.20 13.99
N THR A 35 -4.70 -0.94 13.59
CA THR A 35 -3.39 -1.49 14.00
C THR A 35 -2.71 -2.15 12.83
N ARG A 36 -1.37 -2.04 12.74
CA ARG A 36 -0.58 -2.84 11.81
C ARG A 36 -0.40 -4.23 12.40
N PRO A 37 -1.00 -5.28 11.82
CA PRO A 37 -0.74 -6.63 12.29
C PRO A 37 0.73 -7.00 12.05
N ALA A 38 1.34 -7.74 12.97
CA ALA A 38 2.73 -8.18 12.83
C ALA A 38 2.97 -9.00 11.54
N SER A 39 1.97 -9.74 11.08
CA SER A 39 1.98 -10.50 9.83
C SER A 39 1.70 -9.67 8.57
N GLY A 40 1.42 -8.37 8.71
CA GLY A 40 1.08 -7.50 7.59
C GLY A 40 2.12 -7.49 6.47
N PRO A 41 3.42 -7.26 6.76
CA PRO A 41 4.48 -7.26 5.76
C PRO A 41 4.64 -8.61 5.05
N GLN A 42 4.57 -9.73 5.79
CA GLN A 42 4.67 -11.07 5.22
C GLN A 42 3.51 -11.39 4.27
N ARG A 43 2.28 -11.06 4.67
CA ARG A 43 1.08 -11.21 3.85
C ARG A 43 1.18 -10.38 2.57
N VAL A 44 1.59 -9.13 2.68
CA VAL A 44 1.79 -8.25 1.52
C VAL A 44 2.86 -8.82 0.61
N GLY A 45 4.02 -9.24 1.14
CA GLY A 45 5.08 -9.86 0.36
C GLY A 45 4.62 -11.11 -0.39
N ALA A 46 3.79 -11.97 0.24
CA ALA A 46 3.21 -13.14 -0.42
C ALA A 46 2.29 -12.73 -1.61
N VAL A 47 1.48 -11.69 -1.44
CA VAL A 47 0.62 -11.18 -2.53
C VAL A 47 1.46 -10.60 -3.67
N LEU A 48 2.52 -9.85 -3.37
CA LEU A 48 3.39 -9.30 -4.42
C LEU A 48 4.10 -10.40 -5.21
N LYS A 49 4.60 -11.45 -4.54
CA LYS A 49 5.17 -12.63 -5.20
C LYS A 49 4.15 -13.35 -6.08
N TRP A 50 2.90 -13.42 -5.62
CA TRP A 50 1.82 -14.00 -6.40
C TRP A 50 1.56 -13.18 -7.67
N PHE A 51 1.54 -11.84 -7.59
CA PHE A 51 1.40 -10.99 -8.78
C PHE A 51 2.54 -11.21 -9.78
N ALA A 52 3.79 -11.34 -9.29
CA ALA A 52 4.93 -11.67 -10.15
C ALA A 52 4.75 -13.03 -10.84
N ALA A 53 4.36 -14.06 -10.09
CA ALA A 53 4.14 -15.39 -10.65
C ALA A 53 3.02 -15.40 -11.70
N MET A 54 1.91 -14.72 -11.42
CA MET A 54 0.82 -14.62 -12.39
C MET A 54 1.22 -13.84 -13.64
N ALA A 55 1.99 -12.76 -13.50
CA ALA A 55 2.47 -12.00 -14.64
C ALA A 55 3.39 -12.85 -15.55
N THR A 56 4.17 -13.78 -14.98
CA THR A 56 5.05 -14.68 -15.76
C THR A 56 4.32 -15.86 -16.40
N GLN A 57 3.14 -16.23 -15.90
CA GLN A 57 2.37 -17.40 -16.37
C GLN A 57 1.23 -17.03 -17.31
N LEU A 58 0.70 -15.82 -17.19
CA LEU A 58 -0.41 -15.33 -18.00
C LEU A 58 0.11 -14.55 -19.21
N ASP A 59 -0.69 -14.53 -20.26
CA ASP A 59 -0.41 -13.71 -21.43
C ASP A 59 -0.36 -12.22 -21.09
N ALA A 60 0.45 -11.47 -21.84
CA ALA A 60 0.61 -10.03 -21.66
C ALA A 60 -0.73 -9.27 -21.79
N SER A 61 -1.67 -9.75 -22.61
CA SER A 61 -3.01 -9.18 -22.76
C SER A 61 -3.81 -9.26 -21.46
N ILE A 62 -3.82 -10.42 -20.81
CA ILE A 62 -4.50 -10.66 -19.53
C ILE A 62 -3.84 -9.81 -18.43
N THR A 63 -2.51 -9.83 -18.37
CA THR A 63 -1.75 -9.01 -17.39
C THR A 63 -2.06 -7.52 -17.57
N THR A 64 -2.14 -7.04 -18.83
CA THR A 64 -2.49 -5.67 -19.17
C THR A 64 -3.88 -5.28 -18.64
N HIS A 65 -4.84 -6.17 -18.75
CA HIS A 65 -6.20 -5.93 -18.25
C HIS A 65 -6.23 -5.69 -16.72
N PHE A 66 -5.37 -6.37 -15.97
CA PHE A 66 -5.30 -6.26 -14.50
C PHE A 66 -4.24 -5.31 -13.95
N LEU A 67 -3.53 -4.56 -14.82
CA LEU A 67 -2.44 -3.67 -14.40
C LEU A 67 -2.80 -2.71 -13.26
N VAL A 68 -3.98 -2.12 -13.28
CA VAL A 68 -4.43 -1.18 -12.24
C VAL A 68 -4.54 -1.88 -10.87
N HIS A 69 -5.02 -3.13 -10.85
CA HIS A 69 -5.15 -3.94 -9.63
C HIS A 69 -3.79 -4.34 -9.07
N ILE A 70 -2.81 -4.60 -9.94
CA ILE A 70 -1.44 -4.98 -9.57
C ILE A 70 -0.64 -3.75 -9.14
N LEU A 71 -0.63 -2.68 -9.94
CA LEU A 71 0.16 -1.48 -9.66
C LEU A 71 -0.32 -0.71 -8.41
N SER A 72 -1.62 -0.78 -8.10
CA SER A 72 -2.19 -0.08 -6.94
C SER A 72 -1.57 -0.51 -5.60
N PRO A 73 -1.43 -1.80 -5.26
CA PRO A 73 -0.73 -2.22 -4.05
C PRO A 73 0.79 -2.00 -4.10
N LEU A 74 1.45 -2.19 -5.25
CA LEU A 74 2.88 -1.90 -5.40
C LEU A 74 3.19 -0.45 -5.05
N GLN A 75 2.50 0.50 -5.65
CA GLN A 75 2.66 1.92 -5.37
C GLN A 75 2.33 2.27 -3.92
N ARG A 76 1.40 1.55 -3.29
CA ARG A 76 1.05 1.76 -1.89
C ARG A 76 2.20 1.38 -0.96
N VAL A 77 2.88 0.27 -1.25
CA VAL A 77 4.04 -0.19 -0.48
C VAL A 77 5.23 0.75 -0.68
N MET A 78 5.52 1.16 -1.91
CA MET A 78 6.65 2.05 -2.21
C MET A 78 6.49 3.45 -1.58
N ASP A 79 5.26 3.96 -1.51
CA ASP A 79 4.97 5.27 -0.91
C ASP A 79 4.77 5.24 0.62
N ASP A 80 4.76 4.07 1.24
CA ASP A 80 4.63 3.95 2.69
C ASP A 80 6.01 4.09 3.35
N GLU A 81 6.23 5.23 4.02
CA GLU A 81 7.50 5.51 4.74
C GLU A 81 7.83 4.45 5.79
N GLN A 82 6.81 3.79 6.35
CA GLN A 82 6.95 2.79 7.39
C GLN A 82 6.99 1.34 6.87
N ALA A 83 6.90 1.13 5.56
CA ALA A 83 7.07 -0.20 5.00
C ALA A 83 8.53 -0.65 5.14
N PRO A 84 8.78 -1.93 5.47
CA PRO A 84 10.13 -2.50 5.49
C PRO A 84 10.83 -2.32 4.14
N ASP A 85 12.13 -2.07 4.17
CA ASP A 85 12.91 -1.82 2.94
C ASP A 85 12.92 -3.04 2.03
N ASP A 86 13.01 -4.25 2.59
CA ASP A 86 12.91 -5.51 1.82
C ASP A 86 11.59 -5.59 1.03
N LEU A 87 10.50 -5.12 1.62
CA LEU A 87 9.20 -5.12 0.96
C LEU A 87 9.12 -4.06 -0.15
N LYS A 88 9.75 -2.91 0.03
CA LYS A 88 9.85 -1.87 -1.01
C LYS A 88 10.70 -2.35 -2.19
N THR A 89 11.81 -3.02 -1.90
CA THR A 89 12.67 -3.63 -2.91
C THR A 89 11.89 -4.66 -3.72
N LEU A 90 11.21 -5.59 -3.05
CA LEU A 90 10.35 -6.57 -3.71
C LEU A 90 9.26 -5.90 -4.57
N ALA A 91 8.64 -4.82 -4.09
CA ALA A 91 7.62 -4.11 -4.85
C ALA A 91 8.20 -3.46 -6.12
N SER A 92 9.43 -2.93 -6.05
CA SER A 92 10.14 -2.38 -7.21
C SER A 92 10.47 -3.48 -8.22
N GLU A 93 11.05 -4.59 -7.77
CA GLU A 93 11.40 -5.74 -8.63
C GLU A 93 10.17 -6.30 -9.35
N VAL A 94 9.04 -6.45 -8.65
CA VAL A 94 7.78 -6.90 -9.27
C VAL A 94 7.26 -5.87 -10.27
N GLN A 95 7.40 -4.58 -10.00
CA GLN A 95 7.02 -3.54 -10.95
C GLN A 95 7.85 -3.60 -12.22
N ASP A 96 9.17 -3.75 -12.08
CA ASP A 96 10.10 -3.83 -13.22
C ASP A 96 9.82 -5.08 -14.06
N LEU A 97 9.55 -6.22 -13.42
CA LEU A 97 9.16 -7.45 -14.10
C LEU A 97 7.89 -7.25 -14.94
N ILE A 98 6.86 -6.64 -14.36
CA ILE A 98 5.59 -6.41 -15.07
C ILE A 98 5.79 -5.42 -16.21
N GLN A 99 6.59 -4.36 -16.00
CA GLN A 99 6.91 -3.39 -17.05
C GLN A 99 7.64 -4.03 -18.24
N ALA A 100 8.48 -5.04 -17.98
CA ALA A 100 9.18 -5.76 -19.04
C ALA A 100 8.26 -6.68 -19.87
N GLN A 101 7.14 -7.11 -19.29
CA GLN A 101 6.23 -8.07 -19.95
C GLN A 101 5.07 -7.43 -20.71
N VAL A 102 4.69 -6.20 -20.35
CA VAL A 102 3.56 -5.52 -20.97
C VAL A 102 4.02 -4.38 -21.86
N GLU A 103 3.15 -3.95 -22.76
CA GLU A 103 3.44 -2.81 -23.61
C GLU A 103 3.65 -1.52 -22.78
N THR A 104 4.72 -0.79 -23.08
CA THR A 104 5.13 0.44 -22.35
C THR A 104 4.01 1.48 -22.31
N THR A 105 3.23 1.62 -23.38
CA THR A 105 2.10 2.57 -23.43
C THR A 105 0.98 2.18 -22.48
N ALA A 106 0.63 0.89 -22.43
CA ALA A 106 -0.38 0.35 -21.53
C ALA A 106 0.07 0.49 -20.06
N PHE A 107 1.33 0.14 -19.77
CA PHE A 107 1.91 0.30 -18.44
C PHE A 107 1.87 1.77 -17.98
N THR A 108 2.36 2.69 -18.81
CA THR A 108 2.41 4.13 -18.48
C THR A 108 1.02 4.68 -18.22
N ARG A 109 0.03 4.29 -19.01
CA ARG A 109 -1.38 4.70 -18.83
C ARG A 109 -1.94 4.19 -17.50
N ALA A 110 -1.75 2.90 -17.20
CA ALA A 110 -2.21 2.30 -15.95
C ALA A 110 -1.52 2.92 -14.72
N TYR A 111 -0.22 3.16 -14.80
CA TYR A 111 0.57 3.79 -13.75
C TYR A 111 0.10 5.23 -13.47
N ALA A 112 -0.10 6.04 -14.53
CA ALA A 112 -0.63 7.39 -14.42
C ALA A 112 -2.03 7.38 -13.79
N HIS A 113 -2.90 6.46 -14.21
CA HIS A 113 -4.24 6.29 -13.64
C HIS A 113 -4.20 5.98 -12.14
N VAL A 114 -3.33 5.05 -11.70
CA VAL A 114 -3.17 4.70 -10.28
C VAL A 114 -2.70 5.92 -9.47
N LYS A 115 -1.71 6.67 -9.97
CA LYS A 115 -1.24 7.90 -9.31
C LYS A 115 -2.33 8.96 -9.22
N GLN A 116 -3.03 9.21 -10.31
CA GLN A 116 -4.12 10.20 -10.36
C GLN A 116 -5.26 9.83 -9.39
N THR A 117 -5.69 8.58 -9.40
CA THR A 117 -6.74 8.08 -8.47
C THR A 117 -6.33 8.27 -7.00
N ARG A 118 -5.05 8.07 -6.68
CA ARG A 118 -4.55 8.29 -5.31
C ARG A 118 -4.54 9.77 -4.93
N LEU A 119 -4.11 10.64 -5.83
CA LEU A 119 -4.14 12.09 -5.61
C LEU A 119 -5.57 12.58 -5.40
N GLU A 120 -6.50 12.09 -6.22
CA GLU A 120 -7.92 12.44 -6.11
C GLU A 120 -8.51 11.99 -4.77
N LYS A 121 -8.28 10.74 -4.37
CA LYS A 121 -8.69 10.25 -3.04
C LYS A 121 -8.10 11.08 -1.89
N ARG A 122 -6.87 11.58 -2.01
CA ARG A 122 -6.27 12.49 -1.01
C ARG A 122 -6.97 13.85 -1.01
N ARG A 123 -7.31 14.40 -2.19
CA ARG A 123 -8.05 15.66 -2.32
C ARG A 123 -9.43 15.56 -1.72
N VAL A 124 -10.19 14.52 -2.06
CA VAL A 124 -11.52 14.26 -1.52
C VAL A 124 -11.47 14.17 0.00
N ARG A 125 -10.60 13.34 0.57
CA ARG A 125 -10.46 13.22 2.04
C ARG A 125 -10.05 14.53 2.71
N LYS A 126 -9.22 15.34 2.05
CA LYS A 126 -8.85 16.66 2.57
C LYS A 126 -10.06 17.61 2.56
N HIS A 127 -10.81 17.60 1.47
CA HIS A 127 -12.03 18.41 1.32
C HIS A 127 -13.10 17.99 2.33
N GLU A 128 -13.39 16.70 2.45
CA GLU A 128 -14.32 16.16 3.45
C GLU A 128 -13.96 16.59 4.88
N ARG A 129 -12.66 16.52 5.23
CA ARG A 129 -12.20 17.00 6.55
C ARG A 129 -12.38 18.49 6.75
N LEU A 130 -12.16 19.30 5.70
CA LEU A 130 -12.40 20.74 5.79
C LEU A 130 -13.88 21.05 5.95
N MET A 131 -14.73 20.35 5.20
CA MET A 131 -16.19 20.48 5.33
C MET A 131 -16.66 20.03 6.72
N GLU A 132 -16.15 18.90 7.25
CA GLU A 132 -16.44 18.44 8.61
C GLU A 132 -15.99 19.46 9.65
N ASP A 133 -14.81 20.10 9.47
CA ASP A 133 -14.28 21.13 10.39
C ASP A 133 -15.17 22.39 10.40
N VAL A 134 -15.85 22.69 9.30
CA VAL A 134 -16.79 23.82 9.19
C VAL A 134 -18.18 23.46 9.76
N MET A 135 -18.67 22.26 9.47
CA MET A 135 -20.00 21.81 9.88
C MET A 135 -20.10 21.46 11.36
N ASP A 136 -19.01 20.94 11.95
CA ASP A 136 -18.92 20.56 13.37
C ASP A 136 -17.60 21.07 13.99
N PRO A 137 -17.52 22.35 14.35
CA PRO A 137 -16.32 22.95 14.91
C PRO A 137 -15.94 22.37 16.28
N GLU A 138 -16.91 21.89 17.07
CA GLU A 138 -16.61 21.27 18.36
C GLU A 138 -15.92 19.93 18.21
N ARG A 139 -16.40 19.08 17.31
CA ARG A 139 -15.75 17.80 16.97
C ARG A 139 -14.37 18.02 16.38
N ALA A 140 -14.21 19.02 15.53
CA ALA A 140 -12.92 19.43 14.99
C ALA A 140 -11.95 19.87 16.09
N ALA A 141 -12.41 20.67 17.07
CA ALA A 141 -11.62 21.11 18.21
C ALA A 141 -11.21 19.93 19.10
N LYS A 142 -12.11 19.01 19.43
CA LYS A 142 -11.81 17.77 20.19
C LYS A 142 -10.75 16.93 19.49
N ARG A 143 -10.88 16.76 18.17
CA ARG A 143 -9.91 16.01 17.35
C ARG A 143 -8.52 16.67 17.32
N ARG A 144 -8.45 18.02 17.27
CA ARG A 144 -7.19 18.78 17.37
C ARG A 144 -6.57 18.64 18.75
N ALA A 145 -7.35 18.75 19.81
CA ALA A 145 -6.90 18.57 21.19
C ALA A 145 -6.31 17.17 21.40
N SER A 146 -7.02 16.11 21.01
CA SER A 146 -6.55 14.72 21.09
C SER A 146 -5.23 14.51 20.35
N ARG A 147 -5.09 15.05 19.12
CA ARG A 147 -3.84 14.96 18.36
C ARG A 147 -2.68 15.70 19.04
N ASN A 148 -2.96 16.86 19.62
CA ASN A 148 -1.93 17.63 20.34
C ASN A 148 -1.48 16.88 21.60
N THR A 149 -2.40 16.29 22.35
CA THR A 149 -2.09 15.45 23.51
C THR A 149 -1.22 14.26 23.12
N ALA A 150 -1.61 13.51 22.07
CA ALA A 150 -0.84 12.38 21.57
C ALA A 150 0.57 12.78 21.11
N LYS A 151 0.71 13.93 20.43
CA LYS A 151 2.02 14.48 20.05
C LYS A 151 2.88 14.85 21.26
N HIS A 152 2.27 15.45 22.26
CA HIS A 152 2.95 15.83 23.51
C HIS A 152 3.45 14.58 24.25
N GLU A 153 2.61 13.56 24.40
CA GLU A 153 2.99 12.29 25.01
C GLU A 153 4.09 11.56 24.22
N SER A 154 4.01 11.57 22.89
CA SER A 154 5.05 11.00 22.05
C SER A 154 6.40 11.70 22.23
N ARG A 155 6.40 13.05 22.29
CA ARG A 155 7.60 13.84 22.58
C ARG A 155 8.13 13.54 23.98
N LYS A 156 7.26 13.45 24.98
CA LYS A 156 7.64 13.12 26.36
C LYS A 156 8.32 11.75 26.45
N ARG A 157 7.76 10.73 25.77
CA ARG A 157 8.35 9.38 25.68
C ARG A 157 9.73 9.41 25.01
N LYS A 158 9.88 10.12 23.90
CA LYS A 158 11.18 10.29 23.23
C LYS A 158 12.21 10.96 24.14
N HIS A 159 11.83 12.03 24.83
CA HIS A 159 12.72 12.70 25.78
C HIS A 159 13.12 11.82 26.96
N ALA A 160 12.20 11.03 27.51
CA ALA A 160 12.52 10.08 28.56
C ALA A 160 13.53 9.02 28.06
N HIS A 161 13.30 8.44 26.89
CA HIS A 161 14.19 7.46 26.26
C HIS A 161 15.61 8.02 26.03
N PHE A 162 15.73 9.25 25.50
CA PHE A 162 17.04 9.89 25.34
C PHE A 162 17.75 10.19 26.67
N ARG A 163 16.99 10.52 27.71
CA ARG A 163 17.55 10.74 29.05
C ARG A 163 18.10 9.45 29.64
N ASP A 164 17.38 8.32 29.48
CA ASP A 164 17.81 7.01 29.95
C ASP A 164 19.08 6.53 29.24
N ILE A 165 19.17 6.72 27.91
CA ILE A 165 20.40 6.43 27.14
C ILE A 165 21.59 7.27 27.66
N ARG A 166 21.38 8.57 27.92
CA ARG A 166 22.44 9.43 28.46
C ARG A 166 22.91 9.01 29.86
N GLN A 167 22.00 8.51 30.68
CA GLN A 167 22.33 8.06 32.03
C GLN A 167 23.05 6.70 32.01
N SER A 168 22.64 5.76 31.14
CA SER A 168 23.32 4.48 30.97
C SER A 168 24.74 4.66 30.42
N GLY A 169 24.95 5.52 29.43
CA GLY A 169 26.28 5.82 28.90
C GLY A 169 27.24 6.52 29.88
N LYS A 170 26.71 7.19 30.93
CA LYS A 170 27.54 7.76 31.99
C LYS A 170 27.94 6.71 33.07
N ARG A 171 27.13 5.65 33.23
CA ARG A 171 27.46 4.57 34.21
C ARG A 171 28.61 3.71 33.72
N THR A 172 28.67 3.40 32.42
CA THR A 172 29.75 2.59 31.82
C THR A 172 31.11 3.27 31.82
N LYS A 173 31.17 4.63 31.80
CA LYS A 173 32.43 5.40 31.84
C LYS A 173 33.03 5.57 33.25
N LYS A 174 32.34 5.13 34.31
CA LYS A 174 32.78 5.28 35.70
C LYS A 174 33.35 4.00 36.32
N THR A 175 33.41 2.92 35.54
CA THR A 175 33.89 1.58 35.94
C THR A 175 35.21 1.18 35.30
N ASP A 176 35.83 2.07 34.52
CA ASP A 176 37.20 1.99 34.03
C ASP A 176 38.08 3.01 34.74
#